data_7307f1347903cd702e1cde7c2c5d7835
#
_entry.id   7307f1347903cd702e1cde7c2c5d7835
#
_cell.length_a   1.000
_cell.length_b   1.000
_cell.length_c   1.000
_cell.angle_alpha   90.00
_cell.angle_beta   90.00
_cell.angle_gamma   90.00
#
_symmetry.space_group_name_H-M   'P 1'
#
loop_
_entity.id
_entity.type
_entity.pdbx_description
1 polymer ?
#
loop_
_entity_poly.entity_id
_entity_poly.type
_entity_poly.pdbx_seq_one_letter_code
_entity_poly.pdbx_strand_id
1 'polypeptide(L)'
;MPSFAAEPPVYAAVELGSDSFRLHVGRFEDGCLQLVASLAEPVRLSASIDEDGMLCPAAMRRALACLGEFRAALDAWRPDATRVVATSALRMARNASLFLPAAGQALGHPVEIIAGDEAGRLVYLGVASTLDPHDPGPRLVIDVGGGATELVAGQGAAIRRIETFAVGAVRKSLTFFPDGRIDGAGFEAAVRSSRSRFADAAVGAYDAQGWPLAYGACGTVRALAEIVRQEEGTDARLTRAALARLRHAFVASGNVARVRLAWEPAARVSHLPGGLAILIGLMEELDIAELKPVHAGLRVGALWDLYLRTAPAAAGASVEPLGVV
;
A
#
# COMPACT_ATOMS: atom_id res chain seq x y z
N MET A 1 5.62 -33.96 -33.37
CA MET A 1 6.52 -33.04 -32.69
C MET A 1 5.87 -32.68 -31.39
N PRO A 2 6.46 -32.96 -30.23
CA PRO A 2 5.90 -32.44 -28.98
C PRO A 2 5.98 -30.90 -29.05
N SER A 3 4.84 -30.24 -28.96
CA SER A 3 4.77 -28.80 -28.76
C SER A 3 5.42 -28.51 -27.40
N PHE A 4 6.60 -27.91 -27.42
CA PHE A 4 7.13 -27.31 -26.20
C PHE A 4 6.16 -26.19 -25.83
N ALA A 5 5.34 -26.41 -24.80
CA ALA A 5 4.59 -25.33 -24.20
C ALA A 5 5.60 -24.26 -23.81
N ALA A 6 5.45 -23.06 -24.34
CA ALA A 6 6.30 -21.92 -23.92
C ALA A 6 6.19 -21.78 -22.40
N GLU A 7 7.32 -21.58 -21.73
CA GLU A 7 7.28 -21.32 -20.28
C GLU A 7 6.40 -20.09 -20.02
N PRO A 8 5.56 -20.15 -18.96
CA PRO A 8 4.69 -19.01 -18.64
C PRO A 8 5.52 -17.76 -18.36
N PRO A 9 5.10 -16.59 -18.86
CA PRO A 9 5.86 -15.35 -18.74
C PRO A 9 6.02 -14.92 -17.28
N VAL A 10 7.19 -14.41 -16.96
CA VAL A 10 7.57 -13.92 -15.65
C VAL A 10 7.57 -12.39 -15.65
N TYR A 11 6.91 -11.78 -14.66
CA TYR A 11 6.83 -10.34 -14.51
C TYR A 11 7.39 -9.89 -13.16
N ALA A 12 7.95 -8.69 -13.11
CA ALA A 12 8.43 -8.10 -11.86
C ALA A 12 7.82 -6.71 -11.62
N ALA A 13 7.46 -6.44 -10.38
CA ALA A 13 7.01 -5.14 -9.92
C ALA A 13 7.86 -4.67 -8.75
N VAL A 14 8.55 -3.54 -8.90
CA VAL A 14 9.34 -2.89 -7.85
C VAL A 14 8.62 -1.63 -7.41
N GLU A 15 8.41 -1.49 -6.11
CA GLU A 15 7.84 -0.30 -5.49
C GLU A 15 8.88 0.37 -4.59
N LEU A 16 9.23 1.62 -4.92
CA LEU A 16 9.99 2.51 -4.06
C LEU A 16 9.00 3.26 -3.16
N GLY A 17 8.57 2.57 -2.10
CA GLY A 17 7.58 3.10 -1.17
C GLY A 17 8.17 4.06 -0.14
N SER A 18 7.30 4.75 0.58
CA SER A 18 7.68 5.77 1.59
C SER A 18 8.37 5.19 2.82
N ASP A 19 8.00 3.97 3.23
CA ASP A 19 8.58 3.29 4.39
C ASP A 19 9.53 2.17 3.97
N SER A 20 9.15 1.37 2.99
CA SER A 20 9.93 0.23 2.51
C SER A 20 9.94 0.15 0.99
N PHE A 21 11.07 -0.34 0.45
CA PHE A 21 11.13 -0.80 -0.93
C PHE A 21 10.71 -2.26 -0.99
N ARG A 22 10.07 -2.63 -2.08
CA ARG A 22 9.51 -3.96 -2.23
C ARG A 22 9.61 -4.43 -3.68
N LEU A 23 9.91 -5.70 -3.85
CA LEU A 23 9.91 -6.40 -5.14
C LEU A 23 8.94 -7.58 -5.05
N HIS A 24 8.08 -7.72 -6.05
CA HIS A 24 7.35 -8.95 -6.32
C HIS A 24 7.73 -9.48 -7.70
N VAL A 25 7.96 -10.77 -7.79
CA VAL A 25 8.07 -11.50 -9.05
C VAL A 25 6.90 -12.46 -9.15
N GLY A 26 6.23 -12.45 -10.27
CA GLY A 26 5.04 -13.28 -10.50
C GLY A 26 5.04 -13.93 -11.86
N ARG A 27 4.41 -15.09 -11.94
CA ARG A 27 4.17 -15.86 -13.16
C ARG A 27 2.67 -15.98 -13.36
N PHE A 28 2.22 -15.89 -14.60
CA PHE A 28 0.82 -16.10 -14.94
C PHE A 28 0.64 -17.46 -15.61
N GLU A 29 -0.13 -18.32 -14.95
CA GLU A 29 -0.52 -19.64 -15.47
C GLU A 29 -2.05 -19.69 -15.52
N ASP A 30 -2.59 -19.99 -16.69
CA ASP A 30 -4.04 -20.07 -16.95
C ASP A 30 -4.82 -18.83 -16.45
N GLY A 31 -4.24 -17.65 -16.61
CA GLY A 31 -4.85 -16.40 -16.16
C GLY A 31 -4.78 -16.14 -14.63
N CYS A 32 -4.09 -17.01 -13.88
CA CYS A 32 -3.90 -16.87 -12.45
C CYS A 32 -2.47 -16.38 -12.14
N LEU A 33 -2.35 -15.36 -11.28
CA LEU A 33 -1.06 -14.88 -10.80
C LEU A 33 -0.54 -15.77 -9.66
N GLN A 34 0.67 -16.31 -9.88
CA GLN A 34 1.46 -16.98 -8.85
C GLN A 34 2.65 -16.09 -8.47
N LEU A 35 2.72 -15.65 -7.21
CA LEU A 35 3.90 -14.96 -6.71
C LEU A 35 5.01 -15.96 -6.43
N VAL A 36 6.13 -15.84 -7.16
CA VAL A 36 7.28 -16.74 -7.07
C VAL A 36 8.41 -16.17 -6.23
N ALA A 37 8.48 -14.84 -6.06
CA ALA A 37 9.40 -14.19 -5.14
C ALA A 37 8.81 -12.89 -4.58
N SER A 38 9.19 -12.56 -3.34
CA SER A 38 8.83 -11.30 -2.68
C SER A 38 9.97 -10.86 -1.77
N LEU A 39 10.47 -9.64 -1.99
CA LEU A 39 11.48 -9.00 -1.13
C LEU A 39 10.91 -7.71 -0.56
N ALA A 40 11.33 -7.35 0.65
CA ALA A 40 10.91 -6.12 1.31
C ALA A 40 12.02 -5.60 2.23
N GLU A 41 12.48 -4.35 1.99
CA GLU A 41 13.52 -3.70 2.77
C GLU A 41 13.05 -2.37 3.35
N PRO A 42 13.22 -2.13 4.67
CA PRO A 42 12.82 -0.89 5.32
C PRO A 42 13.82 0.24 5.01
N VAL A 43 13.54 1.04 3.99
CA VAL A 43 14.39 2.18 3.57
C VAL A 43 14.05 3.47 4.31
N ARG A 44 12.78 3.65 4.72
CA ARG A 44 12.25 4.77 5.51
C ARG A 44 12.48 6.14 4.86
N LEU A 45 12.16 6.29 3.59
CA LEU A 45 12.36 7.55 2.87
C LEU A 45 11.56 8.70 3.50
N SER A 46 10.27 8.48 3.83
CA SER A 46 9.42 9.53 4.41
C SER A 46 9.94 10.09 5.73
N ALA A 47 10.55 9.25 6.57
CA ALA A 47 11.16 9.69 7.83
C ALA A 47 12.52 10.38 7.64
N SER A 48 13.05 10.36 6.41
CA SER A 48 14.36 10.93 6.04
C SER A 48 14.25 12.18 5.18
N ILE A 49 13.03 12.69 4.98
CA ILE A 49 12.77 13.99 4.35
C ILE A 49 12.77 15.03 5.46
N ASP A 50 13.69 16.03 5.34
CA ASP A 50 13.80 17.13 6.28
C ASP A 50 12.69 18.19 6.13
N GLU A 51 12.79 19.27 6.91
CA GLU A 51 11.82 20.39 6.91
C GLU A 51 11.84 21.15 5.57
N ASP A 52 12.97 21.15 4.86
CA ASP A 52 13.12 21.76 3.53
C ASP A 52 12.59 20.86 2.40
N GLY A 53 12.12 19.67 2.73
CA GLY A 53 11.63 18.68 1.76
C GLY A 53 12.74 17.92 1.05
N MET A 54 13.94 17.85 1.61
CA MET A 54 15.10 17.21 0.99
C MET A 54 15.33 15.81 1.60
N LEU A 55 15.55 14.82 0.74
CA LEU A 55 16.06 13.50 1.17
C LEU A 55 17.50 13.62 1.62
N CYS A 56 17.82 13.13 2.80
CA CYS A 56 19.18 13.14 3.30
C CYS A 56 20.09 12.14 2.54
N PRO A 57 21.39 12.46 2.36
CA PRO A 57 22.32 11.59 1.62
C PRO A 57 22.44 10.16 2.19
N ALA A 58 22.29 9.99 3.51
CA ALA A 58 22.34 8.69 4.14
C ALA A 58 21.15 7.79 3.71
N ALA A 59 19.93 8.37 3.58
CA ALA A 59 18.78 7.64 3.08
C ALA A 59 18.94 7.26 1.61
N MET A 60 19.49 8.17 0.79
CA MET A 60 19.78 7.84 -0.62
C MET A 60 20.76 6.67 -0.74
N ARG A 61 21.85 6.65 0.07
CA ARG A 61 22.78 5.51 0.06
C ARG A 61 22.14 4.19 0.47
N ARG A 62 21.30 4.19 1.52
CA ARG A 62 20.55 2.97 1.92
C ARG A 62 19.62 2.50 0.80
N ALA A 63 18.93 3.43 0.17
CA ALA A 63 18.05 3.14 -0.95
C ALA A 63 18.80 2.50 -2.13
N LEU A 64 19.96 3.05 -2.50
CA LEU A 64 20.79 2.52 -3.59
C LEU A 64 21.34 1.12 -3.27
N ALA A 65 21.76 0.87 -2.02
CA ALA A 65 22.19 -0.47 -1.59
C ALA A 65 21.06 -1.50 -1.72
N CYS A 66 19.86 -1.19 -1.25
CA CYS A 66 18.66 -2.03 -1.39
C CYS A 66 18.33 -2.30 -2.87
N LEU A 67 18.43 -1.29 -3.74
CA LEU A 67 18.18 -1.48 -5.18
C LEU A 67 19.21 -2.39 -5.85
N GLY A 68 20.46 -2.38 -5.39
CA GLY A 68 21.48 -3.34 -5.82
C GLY A 68 21.12 -4.79 -5.47
N GLU A 69 20.57 -5.03 -4.28
CA GLU A 69 20.07 -6.36 -3.87
C GLU A 69 18.86 -6.79 -4.72
N PHE A 70 17.93 -5.87 -5.01
CA PHE A 70 16.80 -6.15 -5.88
C PHE A 70 17.23 -6.44 -7.32
N ARG A 71 18.27 -5.77 -7.83
CA ARG A 71 18.86 -6.08 -9.12
C ARG A 71 19.34 -7.53 -9.18
N ALA A 72 20.08 -8.00 -8.17
CA ALA A 72 20.56 -9.38 -8.13
C ALA A 72 19.39 -10.38 -8.18
N ALA A 73 18.28 -10.09 -7.53
CA ALA A 73 17.07 -10.90 -7.61
C ALA A 73 16.43 -10.85 -9.00
N LEU A 74 16.35 -9.68 -9.65
CA LEU A 74 15.83 -9.55 -11.01
C LEU A 74 16.71 -10.29 -12.02
N ASP A 75 18.04 -10.21 -11.89
CA ASP A 75 18.99 -10.92 -12.75
C ASP A 75 18.86 -12.46 -12.62
N ALA A 76 18.50 -12.95 -11.42
CA ALA A 76 18.25 -14.38 -11.18
C ALA A 76 16.94 -14.87 -11.78
N TRP A 77 15.86 -14.07 -11.67
CA TRP A 77 14.53 -14.44 -12.18
C TRP A 77 14.33 -14.15 -13.66
N ARG A 78 15.10 -13.22 -14.24
CA ARG A 78 15.02 -12.80 -15.65
C ARG A 78 13.59 -12.52 -16.12
N PRO A 79 12.86 -11.58 -15.49
CA PRO A 79 11.49 -11.31 -15.89
C PRO A 79 11.40 -10.79 -17.32
N ASP A 80 10.37 -11.21 -18.05
CA ASP A 80 10.08 -10.76 -19.42
C ASP A 80 9.72 -9.28 -19.46
N ALA A 81 9.09 -8.76 -18.38
CA ALA A 81 8.86 -7.34 -18.19
C ALA A 81 8.95 -6.94 -16.71
N THR A 82 9.49 -5.74 -16.47
CA THR A 82 9.64 -5.16 -15.13
C THR A 82 9.03 -3.77 -15.11
N ARG A 83 8.20 -3.49 -14.08
CA ARG A 83 7.72 -2.13 -13.79
C ARG A 83 8.27 -1.66 -12.47
N VAL A 84 8.90 -0.47 -12.48
CA VAL A 84 9.49 0.14 -11.30
C VAL A 84 8.78 1.45 -11.01
N VAL A 85 8.09 1.53 -9.89
CA VAL A 85 7.32 2.70 -9.51
C VAL A 85 7.79 3.30 -8.20
N ALA A 86 7.87 4.62 -8.15
CA ALA A 86 8.12 5.39 -6.94
C ALA A 86 6.85 6.15 -6.54
N THR A 87 6.57 6.18 -5.24
CA THR A 87 5.31 6.72 -4.72
C THR A 87 5.52 8.02 -3.92
N SER A 88 4.69 8.28 -2.91
CA SER A 88 4.54 9.57 -2.25
C SER A 88 5.83 10.18 -1.70
N ALA A 89 6.77 9.42 -1.14
CA ALA A 89 8.01 10.01 -0.60
C ALA A 89 8.87 10.66 -1.68
N LEU A 90 9.10 9.95 -2.81
CA LEU A 90 9.88 10.50 -3.93
C LEU A 90 9.10 11.56 -4.70
N ARG A 91 7.78 11.49 -4.73
CA ARG A 91 6.92 12.55 -5.29
C ARG A 91 7.03 13.86 -4.49
N MET A 92 7.21 13.79 -3.16
CA MET A 92 7.32 14.94 -2.27
C MET A 92 8.78 15.48 -2.14
N ALA A 93 9.77 14.63 -2.37
CA ALA A 93 11.17 15.01 -2.18
C ALA A 93 11.63 15.99 -3.27
N ARG A 94 12.05 17.20 -2.88
CA ARG A 94 12.47 18.26 -3.80
C ARG A 94 13.74 17.90 -4.59
N ASN A 95 14.57 17.03 -4.05
CA ASN A 95 15.79 16.52 -4.68
C ASN A 95 15.64 15.09 -5.26
N ALA A 96 14.44 14.62 -5.49
CA ALA A 96 14.20 13.32 -6.11
C ALA A 96 14.90 13.19 -7.48
N SER A 97 14.94 14.27 -8.27
CA SER A 97 15.62 14.32 -9.56
C SER A 97 17.11 13.99 -9.51
N LEU A 98 17.79 14.24 -8.38
CA LEU A 98 19.18 13.87 -8.17
C LEU A 98 19.33 12.37 -7.83
N PHE A 99 18.33 11.78 -7.20
CA PHE A 99 18.35 10.39 -6.78
C PHE A 99 17.94 9.41 -7.90
N LEU A 100 16.95 9.77 -8.71
CA LEU A 100 16.33 8.87 -9.69
C LEU A 100 17.31 8.27 -10.72
N PRO A 101 18.26 9.02 -11.30
CA PRO A 101 19.22 8.44 -12.24
C PRO A 101 20.10 7.37 -11.60
N ALA A 102 20.59 7.64 -10.37
CA ALA A 102 21.40 6.69 -9.63
C ALA A 102 20.58 5.45 -9.20
N ALA A 103 19.31 5.65 -8.83
CA ALA A 103 18.38 4.55 -8.51
C ALA A 103 18.15 3.64 -9.72
N GLY A 104 17.91 4.23 -10.90
CA GLY A 104 17.75 3.47 -12.14
C GLY A 104 19.01 2.68 -12.52
N GLN A 105 20.19 3.27 -12.35
CA GLN A 105 21.46 2.58 -12.58
C GLN A 105 21.70 1.43 -11.60
N ALA A 106 21.43 1.65 -10.31
CA ALA A 106 21.59 0.63 -9.27
C ALA A 106 20.68 -0.58 -9.51
N LEU A 107 19.42 -0.34 -9.90
CA LEU A 107 18.43 -1.40 -10.17
C LEU A 107 18.58 -2.02 -11.56
N GLY A 108 19.14 -1.30 -12.53
CA GLY A 108 19.19 -1.72 -13.95
C GLY A 108 17.90 -1.45 -14.73
N HIS A 109 16.94 -0.74 -14.15
CA HIS A 109 15.65 -0.41 -14.75
C HIS A 109 15.28 1.06 -14.44
N PRO A 110 14.60 1.77 -15.36
CA PRO A 110 14.13 3.13 -15.12
C PRO A 110 13.10 3.17 -14.00
N VAL A 111 13.15 4.22 -13.17
CA VAL A 111 12.20 4.45 -12.07
C VAL A 111 11.18 5.50 -12.50
N GLU A 112 9.91 5.15 -12.48
CA GLU A 112 8.79 6.04 -12.76
C GLU A 112 8.20 6.59 -11.45
N ILE A 113 8.16 7.92 -11.27
CA ILE A 113 7.35 8.51 -10.19
C ILE A 113 5.90 8.56 -10.66
N ILE A 114 5.05 7.73 -10.05
CA ILE A 114 3.63 7.68 -10.43
C ILE A 114 2.81 8.72 -9.66
N ALA A 115 1.77 9.25 -10.30
CA ALA A 115 0.77 10.09 -9.66
C ALA A 115 -0.06 9.29 -8.64
N GLY A 116 -0.79 9.99 -7.76
CA GLY A 116 -1.65 9.33 -6.79
C GLY A 116 -2.76 8.52 -7.44
N ASP A 117 -3.34 9.03 -8.52
CA ASP A 117 -4.40 8.35 -9.27
C ASP A 117 -3.90 7.03 -9.88
N GLU A 118 -2.68 7.02 -10.43
CA GLU A 118 -2.08 5.80 -10.94
C GLU A 118 -1.75 4.81 -9.81
N ALA A 119 -1.27 5.29 -8.65
CA ALA A 119 -1.09 4.45 -7.48
C ALA A 119 -2.42 3.82 -7.04
N GLY A 120 -3.49 4.62 -6.92
CA GLY A 120 -4.84 4.15 -6.59
C GLY A 120 -5.37 3.14 -7.61
N ARG A 121 -5.18 3.39 -8.92
CA ARG A 121 -5.57 2.48 -9.99
C ARG A 121 -4.88 1.10 -9.83
N LEU A 122 -3.58 1.10 -9.60
CA LEU A 122 -2.83 -0.15 -9.39
C LEU A 122 -3.26 -0.86 -8.11
N VAL A 123 -3.50 -0.12 -7.02
CA VAL A 123 -4.02 -0.70 -5.78
C VAL A 123 -5.37 -1.37 -6.01
N TYR A 124 -6.30 -0.68 -6.68
CA TYR A 124 -7.62 -1.23 -6.98
C TYR A 124 -7.54 -2.47 -7.86
N LEU A 125 -6.74 -2.45 -8.92
CA LEU A 125 -6.52 -3.59 -9.79
C LEU A 125 -6.00 -4.81 -9.01
N GLY A 126 -5.03 -4.60 -8.10
CA GLY A 126 -4.51 -5.65 -7.26
C GLY A 126 -5.58 -6.24 -6.33
N VAL A 127 -6.40 -5.42 -5.70
CA VAL A 127 -7.49 -5.88 -4.83
C VAL A 127 -8.58 -6.58 -5.64
N ALA A 128 -9.04 -5.97 -6.74
CA ALA A 128 -10.10 -6.52 -7.59
C ALA A 128 -9.74 -7.90 -8.14
N SER A 129 -8.46 -8.16 -8.45
CA SER A 129 -7.98 -9.46 -8.92
C SER A 129 -8.14 -10.61 -7.91
N THR A 130 -8.39 -10.30 -6.63
CA THR A 130 -8.57 -11.28 -5.54
C THR A 130 -10.02 -11.43 -5.08
N LEU A 131 -10.92 -10.62 -5.63
CA LEU A 131 -12.33 -10.62 -5.29
C LEU A 131 -13.14 -11.34 -6.36
N ASP A 132 -14.35 -11.77 -6.00
CA ASP A 132 -15.27 -12.37 -6.96
C ASP A 132 -15.56 -11.39 -8.12
N PRO A 133 -15.20 -11.71 -9.37
CA PRO A 133 -15.44 -10.83 -10.51
C PRO A 133 -16.93 -10.65 -10.81
N HIS A 134 -17.78 -11.56 -10.35
CA HIS A 134 -19.23 -11.53 -10.56
C HIS A 134 -19.98 -10.78 -9.45
N ASP A 135 -19.30 -10.34 -8.38
CA ASP A 135 -19.91 -9.52 -7.35
C ASP A 135 -20.17 -8.10 -7.92
N PRO A 136 -21.44 -7.71 -8.14
CA PRO A 136 -21.79 -6.40 -8.71
C PRO A 136 -21.79 -5.29 -7.67
N GLY A 137 -21.48 -5.60 -6.40
CA GLY A 137 -21.52 -4.63 -5.30
C GLY A 137 -20.48 -3.51 -5.44
N PRO A 138 -20.76 -2.34 -4.87
CA PRO A 138 -19.78 -1.28 -4.79
C PRO A 138 -18.60 -1.69 -3.92
N ARG A 139 -17.40 -1.24 -4.28
CA ARG A 139 -16.15 -1.55 -3.58
C ARG A 139 -15.44 -0.26 -3.20
N LEU A 140 -15.10 -0.12 -1.94
CA LEU A 140 -14.17 0.90 -1.46
C LEU A 140 -12.84 0.23 -1.10
N VAL A 141 -11.77 0.65 -1.76
CA VAL A 141 -10.41 0.18 -1.49
C VAL A 141 -9.64 1.31 -0.83
N ILE A 142 -8.93 0.98 0.25
CA ILE A 142 -8.16 1.91 1.09
C ILE A 142 -6.72 1.44 1.15
N ASP A 143 -5.79 2.32 0.81
CA ASP A 143 -4.35 2.11 0.99
C ASP A 143 -3.77 3.24 1.86
N VAL A 144 -3.43 2.94 3.11
CA VAL A 144 -2.76 3.89 4.03
C VAL A 144 -1.26 3.66 3.93
N GLY A 145 -0.63 4.43 3.05
CA GLY A 145 0.81 4.43 2.89
C GLY A 145 1.55 5.21 3.98
N GLY A 146 2.88 5.28 3.87
CA GLY A 146 3.72 6.03 4.81
C GLY A 146 3.56 7.55 4.71
N GLY A 147 3.31 8.08 3.50
CA GLY A 147 3.20 9.51 3.22
C GLY A 147 1.87 9.97 2.63
N ALA A 148 1.06 9.06 2.09
CA ALA A 148 -0.24 9.35 1.50
C ALA A 148 -1.25 8.24 1.81
N THR A 149 -2.52 8.53 1.60
CA THR A 149 -3.63 7.57 1.65
C THR A 149 -4.40 7.68 0.34
N GLU A 150 -4.60 6.57 -0.33
CA GLU A 150 -5.40 6.43 -1.53
C GLU A 150 -6.77 5.82 -1.17
N LEU A 151 -7.85 6.43 -1.65
CA LEU A 151 -9.22 5.95 -1.58
C LEU A 151 -9.72 5.70 -2.99
N VAL A 152 -10.18 4.48 -3.26
CA VAL A 152 -10.66 4.13 -4.59
C VAL A 152 -12.04 3.49 -4.49
N ALA A 153 -13.05 4.19 -5.00
CA ALA A 153 -14.38 3.66 -5.14
C ALA A 153 -14.56 3.07 -6.55
N GLY A 154 -15.18 1.90 -6.62
CA GLY A 154 -15.43 1.22 -7.89
C GLY A 154 -16.50 0.15 -7.77
N GLN A 155 -16.69 -0.61 -8.85
CA GLN A 155 -17.65 -1.70 -8.93
C GLN A 155 -17.10 -2.78 -9.88
N GLY A 156 -16.97 -4.01 -9.42
CA GLY A 156 -16.31 -5.04 -10.20
C GLY A 156 -14.87 -4.64 -10.55
N ALA A 157 -14.54 -4.63 -11.82
CA ALA A 157 -13.28 -4.16 -12.36
C ALA A 157 -13.25 -2.64 -12.65
N ALA A 158 -14.40 -1.96 -12.69
CA ALA A 158 -14.51 -0.55 -13.06
C ALA A 158 -14.22 0.37 -11.88
N ILE A 159 -13.32 1.33 -12.09
CA ILE A 159 -13.03 2.40 -11.13
C ILE A 159 -13.99 3.56 -11.41
N ARG A 160 -14.63 4.06 -10.36
CA ARG A 160 -15.53 5.21 -10.39
C ARG A 160 -14.83 6.49 -9.92
N ARG A 161 -14.03 6.38 -8.88
CA ARG A 161 -13.35 7.52 -8.26
C ARG A 161 -12.03 7.10 -7.63
N ILE A 162 -11.01 7.92 -7.83
CA ILE A 162 -9.74 7.82 -7.11
C ILE A 162 -9.50 9.15 -6.40
N GLU A 163 -9.11 9.09 -5.15
CA GLU A 163 -8.72 10.25 -4.35
C GLU A 163 -7.44 9.95 -3.57
N THR A 164 -6.52 10.90 -3.61
CA THR A 164 -5.24 10.81 -2.90
C THR A 164 -5.12 11.93 -1.88
N PHE A 165 -4.90 11.56 -0.63
CA PHE A 165 -4.73 12.49 0.47
C PHE A 165 -3.27 12.47 0.95
N ALA A 166 -2.68 13.66 1.17
CA ALA A 166 -1.34 13.80 1.73
C ALA A 166 -1.32 13.50 3.24
N VAL A 167 -1.87 12.33 3.61
CA VAL A 167 -1.99 11.82 4.98
C VAL A 167 -1.43 10.40 4.99
N GLY A 168 -0.32 10.17 5.69
CA GLY A 168 0.32 8.86 5.75
C GLY A 168 0.75 8.49 7.17
N ALA A 169 0.83 7.19 7.44
CA ALA A 169 1.08 6.61 8.76
C ALA A 169 2.39 7.08 9.39
N VAL A 170 3.46 7.20 8.60
CA VAL A 170 4.78 7.65 9.07
C VAL A 170 4.71 9.10 9.53
N ARG A 171 4.24 9.98 8.66
CA ARG A 171 4.14 11.42 8.98
C ARG A 171 3.19 11.68 10.13
N LYS A 172 2.06 10.98 10.20
CA LYS A 172 1.11 11.09 11.32
C LYS A 172 1.77 10.66 12.64
N SER A 173 2.55 9.58 12.63
CA SER A 173 3.27 9.12 13.82
C SER A 173 4.32 10.12 14.28
N LEU A 174 5.15 10.65 13.37
CA LEU A 174 6.18 11.64 13.68
C LEU A 174 5.58 12.95 14.25
N THR A 175 4.41 13.36 13.76
CA THR A 175 3.76 14.61 14.19
C THR A 175 3.08 14.48 15.56
N PHE A 176 2.35 13.39 15.81
CA PHE A 176 1.49 13.26 16.98
C PHE A 176 2.03 12.35 18.08
N PHE A 177 3.05 11.55 17.76
CA PHE A 177 3.67 10.60 18.69
C PHE A 177 5.19 10.78 18.70
N PRO A 178 5.70 12.00 19.01
CA PRO A 178 7.13 12.27 19.03
C PRO A 178 7.81 11.35 20.02
N ASP A 179 9.03 10.88 19.69
CA ASP A 179 9.82 9.93 20.50
C ASP A 179 9.06 8.64 20.84
N GLY A 180 8.04 8.32 20.05
CA GLY A 180 7.19 7.16 20.23
C GLY A 180 6.23 7.24 21.42
N ARG A 181 6.10 8.41 22.09
CA ARG A 181 5.13 8.60 23.20
C ARG A 181 3.71 8.55 22.69
N ILE A 182 2.88 7.78 23.41
CA ILE A 182 1.47 7.61 23.07
C ILE A 182 0.66 7.98 24.32
N ASP A 183 -0.08 9.09 24.25
CA ASP A 183 -1.05 9.47 25.28
C ASP A 183 -2.44 9.71 24.66
N GLY A 184 -3.45 9.76 25.52
CA GLY A 184 -4.84 9.87 25.05
C GLY A 184 -5.13 11.18 24.31
N ALA A 185 -4.52 12.30 24.75
CA ALA A 185 -4.76 13.61 24.14
C ALA A 185 -4.11 13.71 22.75
N GLY A 186 -2.86 13.25 22.63
CA GLY A 186 -2.15 13.17 21.35
C GLY A 186 -2.85 12.25 20.36
N PHE A 187 -3.33 11.10 20.84
CA PHE A 187 -4.07 10.16 19.99
C PHE A 187 -5.38 10.77 19.48
N GLU A 188 -6.14 11.43 20.35
CA GLU A 188 -7.38 12.12 19.97
C GLU A 188 -7.13 13.25 18.95
N ALA A 189 -6.04 14.01 19.14
CA ALA A 189 -5.63 15.05 18.20
C ALA A 189 -5.27 14.45 16.83
N ALA A 190 -4.58 13.29 16.81
CA ALA A 190 -4.25 12.58 15.59
C ALA A 190 -5.50 12.10 14.84
N VAL A 191 -6.50 11.56 15.56
CA VAL A 191 -7.78 11.13 14.96
C VAL A 191 -8.54 12.33 14.39
N ARG A 192 -8.73 13.41 15.15
CA ARG A 192 -9.41 14.63 14.67
C ARG A 192 -8.72 15.23 13.44
N SER A 193 -7.38 15.31 13.47
CA SER A 193 -6.60 15.75 12.31
C SER A 193 -6.76 14.84 11.11
N SER A 194 -7.00 13.54 11.29
CA SER A 194 -7.26 12.60 10.20
C SER A 194 -8.68 12.81 9.63
N ARG A 195 -9.69 12.88 10.48
CA ARG A 195 -11.09 13.17 10.09
C ARG A 195 -11.18 14.41 9.22
N SER A 196 -10.62 15.52 9.70
CA SER A 196 -10.62 16.80 8.98
C SER A 196 -10.01 16.73 7.58
N ARG A 197 -9.10 15.76 7.32
CA ARG A 197 -8.52 15.57 5.99
C ARG A 197 -9.40 14.77 5.04
N PHE A 198 -10.34 14.00 5.57
CA PHE A 198 -11.26 13.19 4.78
C PHE A 198 -12.67 13.79 4.71
N ALA A 199 -12.92 14.94 5.35
CA ALA A 199 -14.23 15.59 5.39
C ALA A 199 -14.79 15.93 3.99
N ASP A 200 -13.89 16.24 3.04
CA ASP A 200 -14.26 16.56 1.66
C ASP A 200 -14.09 15.36 0.70
N ALA A 201 -13.93 14.13 1.24
CA ALA A 201 -13.74 12.95 0.41
C ALA A 201 -15.00 12.63 -0.37
N ALA A 202 -14.93 12.77 -1.70
CA ALA A 202 -16.06 12.55 -2.58
C ALA A 202 -16.44 11.06 -2.72
N VAL A 203 -15.54 10.12 -2.36
CA VAL A 203 -15.87 8.68 -2.32
C VAL A 203 -16.97 8.36 -1.33
N GLY A 204 -17.15 9.17 -0.28
CA GLY A 204 -18.28 9.04 0.66
C GLY A 204 -19.64 9.32 0.03
N ALA A 205 -19.69 10.09 -1.04
CA ALA A 205 -20.94 10.44 -1.75
C ALA A 205 -21.46 9.30 -2.67
N TYR A 206 -20.66 8.26 -2.92
CA TYR A 206 -21.09 7.13 -3.76
C TYR A 206 -22.05 6.16 -3.08
N ASP A 207 -22.04 6.14 -1.76
CA ASP A 207 -23.00 5.34 -1.00
C ASP A 207 -23.63 6.22 0.09
N ALA A 208 -24.86 6.65 -0.15
CA ALA A 208 -25.63 7.47 0.80
C ALA A 208 -25.94 6.73 2.12
N GLN A 209 -25.73 5.42 2.17
CA GLN A 209 -25.93 4.56 3.35
C GLN A 209 -24.63 4.24 4.08
N GLY A 210 -23.49 4.82 3.65
CA GLY A 210 -22.16 4.49 4.15
C GLY A 210 -21.60 3.21 3.51
N TRP A 211 -20.44 2.77 4.01
CA TRP A 211 -19.76 1.59 3.50
C TRP A 211 -19.83 0.43 4.51
N PRO A 212 -20.73 -0.55 4.32
CA PRO A 212 -20.82 -1.70 5.23
C PRO A 212 -19.51 -2.49 5.26
N LEU A 213 -18.80 -2.55 4.13
CA LEU A 213 -17.51 -3.22 4.00
C LEU A 213 -16.60 -2.42 3.06
N ALA A 214 -15.36 -2.17 3.52
CA ALA A 214 -14.26 -1.69 2.68
C ALA A 214 -13.09 -2.69 2.68
N TYR A 215 -12.15 -2.53 1.74
CA TYR A 215 -10.99 -3.40 1.58
C TYR A 215 -9.70 -2.62 1.85
N GLY A 216 -8.87 -3.11 2.78
CA GLY A 216 -7.59 -2.48 3.12
C GLY A 216 -6.41 -3.19 2.51
N ALA A 217 -5.69 -2.52 1.59
CA ALA A 217 -4.61 -3.10 0.79
C ALA A 217 -3.20 -2.88 1.35
N CYS A 218 -3.05 -2.17 2.47
CA CYS A 218 -1.75 -1.73 3.00
C CYS A 218 -1.18 -2.61 4.12
N GLY A 219 0.11 -2.42 4.39
CA GLY A 219 0.80 -3.06 5.51
C GLY A 219 0.23 -2.66 6.87
N THR A 220 -0.22 -1.41 7.02
CA THR A 220 -0.85 -0.91 8.25
C THR A 220 -2.12 -1.68 8.59
N VAL A 221 -3.04 -1.82 7.64
CA VAL A 221 -4.30 -2.58 7.84
C VAL A 221 -4.00 -4.03 8.19
N ARG A 222 -3.09 -4.68 7.44
CA ARG A 222 -2.72 -6.08 7.72
C ARG A 222 -2.10 -6.27 9.10
N ALA A 223 -1.22 -5.35 9.51
CA ALA A 223 -0.58 -5.43 10.83
C ALA A 223 -1.60 -5.28 11.96
N LEU A 224 -2.51 -4.30 11.86
CA LEU A 224 -3.57 -4.11 12.86
C LEU A 224 -4.57 -5.26 12.88
N ALA A 225 -4.94 -5.80 11.71
CA ALA A 225 -5.81 -6.97 11.61
C ALA A 225 -5.16 -8.23 12.20
N GLU A 226 -3.85 -8.39 12.04
CA GLU A 226 -3.12 -9.50 12.65
C GLU A 226 -3.11 -9.43 14.18
N ILE A 227 -3.01 -8.22 14.78
CA ILE A 227 -3.15 -8.06 16.22
C ILE A 227 -4.55 -8.54 16.68
N VAL A 228 -5.60 -8.08 15.98
CA VAL A 228 -6.99 -8.49 16.28
C VAL A 228 -7.16 -10.01 16.12
N ARG A 229 -6.60 -10.60 15.07
CA ARG A 229 -6.66 -12.05 14.83
C ARG A 229 -6.01 -12.86 15.96
N GLN A 230 -4.89 -12.39 16.49
CA GLN A 230 -4.21 -13.05 17.62
C GLN A 230 -5.01 -12.95 18.93
N GLU A 231 -5.76 -11.86 19.12
CA GLU A 231 -6.60 -11.67 20.30
C GLU A 231 -7.92 -12.45 20.23
N GLU A 232 -8.57 -12.48 19.06
CA GLU A 232 -9.92 -13.00 18.89
C GLU A 232 -10.00 -14.38 18.22
N GLY A 233 -8.92 -14.82 17.55
CA GLY A 233 -8.84 -16.16 16.93
C GLY A 233 -9.72 -16.35 15.69
N THR A 234 -10.22 -15.28 15.08
CA THR A 234 -11.19 -15.31 13.99
C THR A 234 -10.74 -14.56 12.74
N ASP A 235 -11.60 -14.52 11.71
CA ASP A 235 -11.40 -13.75 10.48
C ASP A 235 -11.30 -12.25 10.82
N ALA A 236 -10.06 -11.75 10.81
CA ALA A 236 -9.68 -10.48 11.41
C ALA A 236 -10.13 -9.29 10.57
N ARG A 237 -11.38 -8.89 10.72
CA ARG A 237 -11.91 -7.63 10.20
C ARG A 237 -11.65 -6.52 11.22
N LEU A 238 -11.27 -5.36 10.72
CA LEU A 238 -11.13 -4.17 11.55
C LEU A 238 -12.49 -3.48 11.64
N THR A 239 -13.21 -3.70 12.72
CA THR A 239 -14.43 -2.96 13.08
C THR A 239 -14.07 -1.72 13.89
N ARG A 240 -14.99 -0.75 14.01
CA ARG A 240 -14.80 0.42 14.90
C ARG A 240 -14.52 -0.01 16.34
N ALA A 241 -15.15 -1.07 16.82
CA ALA A 241 -14.92 -1.62 18.15
C ALA A 241 -13.51 -2.19 18.29
N ALA A 242 -13.02 -2.95 17.30
CA ALA A 242 -11.66 -3.46 17.27
C ALA A 242 -10.62 -2.33 17.26
N LEU A 243 -10.82 -1.28 16.44
CA LEU A 243 -9.93 -0.13 16.40
C LEU A 243 -9.93 0.65 17.73
N ALA A 244 -11.07 0.76 18.41
CA ALA A 244 -11.16 1.39 19.74
C ALA A 244 -10.38 0.60 20.80
N ARG A 245 -10.43 -0.73 20.79
CA ARG A 245 -9.61 -1.59 21.68
C ARG A 245 -8.12 -1.43 21.38
N LEU A 246 -7.72 -1.47 20.11
CA LEU A 246 -6.33 -1.23 19.71
C LEU A 246 -5.83 0.14 20.18
N ARG A 247 -6.65 1.20 19.99
CA ARG A 247 -6.35 2.54 20.53
C ARG A 247 -6.09 2.49 22.03
N HIS A 248 -6.99 1.85 22.80
CA HIS A 248 -6.83 1.72 24.24
C HIS A 248 -5.52 1.01 24.62
N ALA A 249 -5.20 -0.10 23.95
CA ALA A 249 -3.96 -0.86 24.18
C ALA A 249 -2.70 -0.03 23.87
N PHE A 250 -2.69 0.70 22.76
CA PHE A 250 -1.57 1.59 22.41
C PHE A 250 -1.40 2.73 23.41
N VAL A 251 -2.48 3.38 23.84
CA VAL A 251 -2.44 4.45 24.86
C VAL A 251 -1.98 3.88 26.21
N ALA A 252 -2.47 2.72 26.61
CA ALA A 252 -2.06 2.06 27.85
C ALA A 252 -0.56 1.67 27.85
N SER A 253 0.01 1.35 26.69
CA SER A 253 1.45 1.08 26.57
C SER A 253 2.30 2.32 26.85
N GLY A 254 1.78 3.52 26.63
CA GLY A 254 2.41 4.81 26.82
C GLY A 254 3.58 5.13 25.89
N ASN A 255 4.13 4.12 25.20
CA ASN A 255 5.20 4.31 24.22
C ASN A 255 5.24 3.14 23.24
N VAL A 256 5.44 3.45 21.96
CA VAL A 256 5.51 2.47 20.87
C VAL A 256 6.62 1.43 21.07
N ALA A 257 7.72 1.78 21.72
CA ALA A 257 8.81 0.85 22.00
C ALA A 257 8.41 -0.28 22.97
N ARG A 258 7.32 -0.13 23.69
CA ARG A 258 6.74 -1.16 24.57
C ARG A 258 5.76 -2.08 23.83
N VAL A 259 5.31 -1.67 22.65
CA VAL A 259 4.47 -2.50 21.78
C VAL A 259 5.36 -3.50 21.05
N ARG A 260 5.28 -4.77 21.44
CA ARG A 260 6.06 -5.84 20.83
C ARG A 260 5.14 -6.76 20.05
N LEU A 261 5.42 -6.85 18.76
CA LEU A 261 4.74 -7.77 17.85
C LEU A 261 5.81 -8.75 17.34
N ALA A 262 5.71 -10.03 17.72
CA ALA A 262 6.72 -11.04 17.41
C ALA A 262 6.95 -11.25 15.91
N TRP A 263 5.96 -10.89 15.10
CA TRP A 263 5.94 -11.09 13.64
C TRP A 263 6.18 -9.79 12.84
N GLU A 264 6.28 -8.62 13.49
CA GLU A 264 6.53 -7.35 12.80
C GLU A 264 7.86 -6.71 13.25
N PRO A 265 8.67 -6.22 12.29
CA PRO A 265 9.87 -5.45 12.63
C PRO A 265 9.53 -4.21 13.47
N ALA A 266 10.32 -3.93 14.50
CA ALA A 266 10.13 -2.76 15.37
C ALA A 266 10.02 -1.43 14.58
N ALA A 267 10.70 -1.36 13.44
CA ALA A 267 10.63 -0.25 12.52
C ALA A 267 9.23 0.04 11.99
N ARG A 268 8.44 -1.01 11.71
CA ARG A 268 7.07 -0.86 11.22
C ARG A 268 6.10 -0.61 12.36
N VAL A 269 6.33 -1.21 13.52
CA VAL A 269 5.54 -0.98 14.73
C VAL A 269 5.49 0.51 15.08
N SER A 270 6.58 1.26 14.85
CA SER A 270 6.67 2.70 15.14
C SER A 270 5.63 3.57 14.38
N HIS A 271 5.08 3.08 13.28
CA HIS A 271 4.12 3.83 12.45
C HIS A 271 2.67 3.38 12.66
N LEU A 272 2.44 2.30 13.41
CA LEU A 272 1.09 1.77 13.65
C LEU A 272 0.18 2.74 14.39
N PRO A 273 0.62 3.52 15.41
CA PRO A 273 -0.26 4.48 16.07
C PRO A 273 -0.80 5.55 15.11
N GLY A 274 0.05 6.08 14.23
CA GLY A 274 -0.37 7.03 13.21
C GLY A 274 -1.32 6.41 12.19
N GLY A 275 -1.03 5.19 11.76
CA GLY A 275 -1.91 4.44 10.87
C GLY A 275 -3.26 4.10 11.49
N LEU A 276 -3.28 3.70 12.76
CA LEU A 276 -4.51 3.46 13.52
C LEU A 276 -5.35 4.73 13.66
N ALA A 277 -4.73 5.88 13.96
CA ALA A 277 -5.42 7.17 14.06
C ALA A 277 -6.02 7.60 12.70
N ILE A 278 -5.33 7.31 11.59
CA ILE A 278 -5.85 7.54 10.23
C ILE A 278 -7.08 6.66 9.98
N LEU A 279 -7.00 5.36 10.27
CA LEU A 279 -8.11 4.43 10.03
C LEU A 279 -9.32 4.75 10.89
N ILE A 280 -9.14 5.11 12.17
CA ILE A 280 -10.25 5.54 13.03
C ILE A 280 -10.93 6.75 12.41
N GLY A 281 -10.16 7.82 12.10
CA GLY A 281 -10.72 9.04 11.55
C GLY A 281 -11.41 8.84 10.20
N LEU A 282 -10.84 8.00 9.33
CA LEU A 282 -11.40 7.66 8.03
C LEU A 282 -12.72 6.87 8.16
N MET A 283 -12.74 5.82 8.99
CA MET A 283 -13.93 4.99 9.17
C MET A 283 -15.06 5.74 9.86
N GLU A 284 -14.75 6.70 10.73
CA GLU A 284 -15.76 7.58 11.32
C GLU A 284 -16.31 8.57 10.30
N GLU A 285 -15.46 9.18 9.48
CA GLU A 285 -15.85 10.23 8.54
C GLU A 285 -16.66 9.71 7.35
N LEU A 286 -16.27 8.54 6.82
CA LEU A 286 -16.92 7.93 5.66
C LEU A 286 -17.98 6.89 6.02
N ASP A 287 -18.34 6.78 7.30
CA ASP A 287 -19.30 5.78 7.82
C ASP A 287 -18.98 4.33 7.39
N ILE A 288 -17.71 3.94 7.51
CA ILE A 288 -17.28 2.58 7.20
C ILE A 288 -17.50 1.69 8.43
N ALA A 289 -18.28 0.62 8.28
CA ALA A 289 -18.55 -0.31 9.38
C ALA A 289 -17.41 -1.30 9.60
N GLU A 290 -16.90 -1.89 8.54
CA GLU A 290 -15.85 -2.91 8.57
C GLU A 290 -14.79 -2.70 7.49
N LEU A 291 -13.55 -3.02 7.81
CA LEU A 291 -12.42 -3.02 6.89
C LEU A 291 -11.79 -4.41 6.83
N LYS A 292 -11.88 -5.07 5.67
CA LYS A 292 -11.29 -6.37 5.41
C LYS A 292 -9.86 -6.22 4.90
N PRO A 293 -8.86 -6.84 5.56
CA PRO A 293 -7.49 -6.83 5.07
C PRO A 293 -7.38 -7.66 3.78
N VAL A 294 -6.63 -7.12 2.81
CA VAL A 294 -6.31 -7.80 1.55
C VAL A 294 -4.81 -7.87 1.37
N HIS A 295 -4.29 -9.03 0.94
CA HIS A 295 -2.86 -9.23 0.71
C HIS A 295 -2.37 -8.73 -0.65
N ALA A 296 -3.29 -8.38 -1.54
CA ALA A 296 -3.01 -7.74 -2.81
C ALA A 296 -3.07 -6.21 -2.68
N GLY A 297 -2.28 -5.51 -3.48
CA GLY A 297 -2.23 -4.05 -3.50
C GLY A 297 -1.42 -3.60 -4.71
N LEU A 298 -0.76 -2.44 -4.65
CA LEU A 298 -0.07 -1.78 -5.74
C LEU A 298 0.80 -2.72 -6.59
N ARG A 299 1.66 -3.54 -5.98
CA ARG A 299 2.58 -4.43 -6.72
C ARG A 299 1.87 -5.56 -7.44
N VAL A 300 0.84 -6.14 -6.82
CA VAL A 300 -0.01 -7.16 -7.47
C VAL A 300 -0.73 -6.52 -8.65
N GLY A 301 -1.27 -5.31 -8.46
CA GLY A 301 -1.86 -4.54 -9.57
C GLY A 301 -0.87 -4.20 -10.66
N ALA A 302 0.38 -3.86 -10.33
CA ALA A 302 1.42 -3.61 -11.33
C ALA A 302 1.80 -4.87 -12.13
N LEU A 303 1.81 -6.06 -11.50
CA LEU A 303 1.99 -7.34 -12.21
C LEU A 303 0.82 -7.63 -13.16
N TRP A 304 -0.41 -7.41 -12.70
CA TRP A 304 -1.59 -7.54 -13.56
C TRP A 304 -1.60 -6.54 -14.71
N ASP A 305 -1.21 -5.30 -14.47
CA ASP A 305 -1.10 -4.26 -15.49
C ASP A 305 -0.08 -4.63 -16.57
N LEU A 306 1.09 -5.18 -16.18
CA LEU A 306 2.08 -5.70 -17.11
C LEU A 306 1.52 -6.88 -17.94
N TYR A 307 0.91 -7.85 -17.28
CA TYR A 307 0.31 -9.00 -17.95
C TYR A 307 -0.75 -8.58 -18.97
N LEU A 308 -1.70 -7.73 -18.59
CA LEU A 308 -2.77 -7.27 -19.46
C LEU A 308 -2.27 -6.48 -20.69
N ARG A 309 -1.13 -5.78 -20.57
CA ARG A 309 -0.51 -5.05 -21.69
C ARG A 309 0.31 -5.93 -22.63
N THR A 310 0.84 -7.05 -22.15
CA THR A 310 1.80 -7.87 -22.90
C THR A 310 1.22 -9.22 -23.33
N ALA A 311 0.15 -9.69 -22.66
CA ALA A 311 -0.51 -10.93 -23.05
C ALA A 311 -1.08 -10.83 -24.47
N PRO A 312 -0.82 -11.80 -25.35
CA PRO A 312 -1.44 -11.82 -26.66
C PRO A 312 -2.96 -11.90 -26.51
N ALA A 313 -3.69 -11.18 -27.36
CA ALA A 313 -5.16 -11.05 -27.36
C ALA A 313 -5.94 -12.37 -27.51
N ALA A 314 -5.29 -13.52 -27.43
CA ALA A 314 -5.82 -14.86 -27.67
C ALA A 314 -6.19 -15.64 -26.39
N ALA A 315 -5.88 -15.15 -25.19
CA ALA A 315 -6.36 -15.80 -23.97
C ALA A 315 -7.75 -15.21 -23.65
N GLY A 316 -8.81 -15.95 -23.95
CA GLY A 316 -10.22 -15.57 -23.78
C GLY A 316 -10.67 -15.31 -22.34
N ALA A 317 -9.89 -14.57 -21.59
CA ALA A 317 -10.29 -13.93 -20.37
C ALA A 317 -10.97 -12.60 -20.75
N SER A 318 -12.29 -12.55 -20.68
CA SER A 318 -13.08 -11.34 -20.72
C SER A 318 -12.80 -10.47 -19.48
N VAL A 319 -11.57 -9.99 -19.34
CA VAL A 319 -11.23 -8.87 -18.49
C VAL A 319 -11.35 -7.66 -19.40
N GLU A 320 -12.54 -7.02 -19.40
CA GLU A 320 -12.67 -5.72 -20.04
C GLU A 320 -11.57 -4.80 -19.51
N PRO A 321 -10.89 -4.04 -20.38
CA PRO A 321 -9.88 -3.09 -19.92
C PRO A 321 -10.50 -2.16 -18.90
N LEU A 322 -9.87 -2.01 -17.74
CA LEU A 322 -10.28 -1.11 -16.67
C LEU A 322 -10.40 0.32 -17.20
N GLY A 323 -11.59 0.67 -17.68
CA GLY A 323 -11.93 2.01 -18.09
C GLY A 323 -12.18 2.89 -16.87
N VAL A 324 -11.55 4.06 -16.81
CA VAL A 324 -12.01 5.16 -15.95
C VAL A 324 -13.21 5.77 -16.68
N VAL A 325 -14.40 5.61 -16.12
CA VAL A 325 -15.63 6.24 -16.64
C VAL A 325 -15.85 7.58 -15.95
#